data_fe869721eafb255f9653b29f50420dd1
#
_entry.id   fe869721eafb255f9653b29f50420dd1
#
_cell.length_a   1.000
_cell.length_b   1.000
_cell.length_c   1.000
_cell.angle_alpha   90.00
_cell.angle_beta   90.00
_cell.angle_gamma   90.00
#
_symmetry.space_group_name_H-M   'P 1'
#
loop_
_entity.id
_entity.type
_entity.pdbx_description
1 polymer ?
#
loop_
_entity_poly.entity_id
_entity_poly.type
_entity_poly.pdbx_seq_one_letter_code
_entity_poly.pdbx_strand_id
1 'polypeptide(L)'
;MKENERDRMRAGNCLFLRAVASYVLIYVWSLFRMEDMNQNSLAVPRSRAFAGAAFMVLGGVAFSLLNVVTQWLTMKLAFPPASTAFWQYGFAFLFSLPFLRKSGLSAMRTDYPWRHVVRVVFAALGVEAWVSGLASVPIWQAIALVMTSPFFIILGARLFLGERVGPARWAATAVGFGGAMIILQPWSDSFSWAALLPVLSALLWGASSLITKNLTGIEKPETITVWLLVMLTPINGGLALAAGFVVPTGTTLALFLLAGLLTVVAQYLLTLAYASADAAYVQPFDDLKLPLNVLAGWLFFGYAPAGYLWLGAALILAASLFIMRNEMRREREPA
;
A
#
# COMPACT_ATOMS: atom_id res chain seq x y z
N MET A 1 -41.04 -11.31 11.61
CA MET A 1 -40.67 -10.83 10.27
C MET A 1 -39.24 -10.28 10.18
N LYS A 2 -38.77 -9.52 11.17
CA LYS A 2 -37.38 -8.95 11.19
C LYS A 2 -36.25 -9.96 11.45
N GLU A 3 -36.50 -11.10 12.01
CA GLU A 3 -35.49 -12.14 12.31
C GLU A 3 -35.14 -12.96 11.05
N ASN A 4 -36.14 -13.26 10.23
CA ASN A 4 -35.99 -14.01 8.98
C ASN A 4 -35.27 -13.20 7.88
N GLU A 5 -35.34 -11.87 7.92
CA GLU A 5 -34.55 -10.98 7.02
C GLU A 5 -33.09 -10.90 7.44
N ARG A 6 -32.79 -10.88 8.73
CA ARG A 6 -31.42 -10.91 9.26
C ARG A 6 -30.70 -12.22 8.92
N ASP A 7 -31.41 -13.34 9.01
CA ASP A 7 -30.83 -14.65 8.69
C ASP A 7 -30.61 -14.83 7.17
N ARG A 8 -31.49 -14.30 6.33
CA ARG A 8 -31.31 -14.25 4.89
C ARG A 8 -30.14 -13.36 4.46
N MET A 9 -29.94 -12.19 5.10
CA MET A 9 -28.78 -11.34 4.85
C MET A 9 -27.48 -11.98 5.35
N ARG A 10 -27.49 -12.69 6.48
CA ARG A 10 -26.33 -13.45 6.97
C ARG A 10 -25.95 -14.61 6.03
N ALA A 11 -26.95 -15.34 5.54
CA ALA A 11 -26.72 -16.43 4.58
C ALA A 11 -26.23 -15.92 3.22
N GLY A 12 -26.77 -14.81 2.71
CA GLY A 12 -26.32 -14.15 1.48
C GLY A 12 -24.88 -13.65 1.57
N ASN A 13 -24.53 -13.01 2.69
CA ASN A 13 -23.15 -12.53 2.93
C ASN A 13 -22.14 -13.69 3.08
N CYS A 14 -22.57 -14.82 3.68
CA CYS A 14 -21.71 -16.00 3.81
C CYS A 14 -21.47 -16.70 2.46
N LEU A 15 -22.46 -16.76 1.58
CA LEU A 15 -22.34 -17.30 0.23
C LEU A 15 -21.47 -16.41 -0.67
N PHE A 16 -21.65 -15.10 -0.58
CA PHE A 16 -20.83 -14.13 -1.31
C PHE A 16 -19.37 -14.21 -0.89
N LEU A 17 -19.07 -14.25 0.43
CA LEU A 17 -17.71 -14.41 0.95
C LEU A 17 -17.09 -15.75 0.55
N ARG A 18 -17.85 -16.84 0.53
CA ARG A 18 -17.39 -18.15 0.03
C ARG A 18 -17.08 -18.13 -1.48
N ALA A 19 -17.92 -17.52 -2.29
CA ALA A 19 -17.70 -17.41 -3.73
C ALA A 19 -16.46 -16.56 -4.04
N VAL A 20 -16.31 -15.42 -3.40
CA VAL A 20 -15.13 -14.54 -3.55
C VAL A 20 -13.86 -15.26 -3.11
N ALA A 21 -13.86 -15.92 -1.95
CA ALA A 21 -12.71 -16.68 -1.47
C ALA A 21 -12.31 -17.82 -2.41
N SER A 22 -13.28 -18.57 -2.95
CA SER A 22 -13.01 -19.67 -3.90
C SER A 22 -12.46 -19.16 -5.23
N TYR A 23 -13.01 -18.08 -5.78
CA TYR A 23 -12.54 -17.48 -7.02
C TYR A 23 -11.13 -16.91 -6.87
N VAL A 24 -10.85 -16.20 -5.77
CA VAL A 24 -9.53 -15.62 -5.50
C VAL A 24 -8.49 -16.74 -5.27
N LEU A 25 -8.84 -17.81 -4.56
CA LEU A 25 -7.93 -18.95 -4.35
C LEU A 25 -7.57 -19.67 -5.67
N ILE A 26 -8.54 -19.89 -6.56
CA ILE A 26 -8.30 -20.52 -7.88
C ILE A 26 -7.46 -19.59 -8.75
N TYR A 27 -7.69 -18.27 -8.70
CA TYR A 27 -6.97 -17.29 -9.49
C TYR A 27 -5.53 -17.10 -8.98
N VAL A 28 -5.33 -17.04 -7.66
CA VAL A 28 -3.99 -17.01 -7.04
C VAL A 28 -3.21 -18.27 -7.41
N TRP A 29 -3.84 -19.46 -7.36
CA TRP A 29 -3.19 -20.70 -7.74
C TRP A 29 -2.79 -20.74 -9.23
N SER A 30 -3.62 -20.19 -10.11
CA SER A 30 -3.30 -20.08 -11.55
C SER A 30 -2.17 -19.07 -11.82
N LEU A 31 -2.09 -17.98 -11.07
CA LEU A 31 -1.01 -16.98 -11.15
C LEU A 31 0.34 -17.57 -10.70
N PHE A 32 0.35 -18.43 -9.66
CA PHE A 32 1.56 -19.13 -9.23
C PHE A 32 2.11 -20.12 -10.27
N ARG A 33 1.30 -20.54 -11.25
CA ARG A 33 1.70 -21.46 -12.32
C ARG A 33 2.38 -20.78 -13.52
N MET A 34 2.32 -19.45 -13.63
CA MET A 34 2.82 -18.68 -14.79
C MET A 34 4.30 -18.22 -14.66
N GLU A 35 5.06 -18.73 -13.68
CA GLU A 35 6.38 -18.22 -13.30
C GLU A 35 7.57 -18.81 -14.09
N ASP A 36 7.36 -19.54 -15.19
CA ASP A 36 8.44 -20.08 -16.07
C ASP A 36 8.83 -19.12 -17.22
N MET A 37 8.72 -17.79 -17.01
CA MET A 37 9.14 -16.83 -18.03
C MET A 37 10.50 -16.21 -17.69
N ASN A 38 11.50 -16.78 -18.32
CA ASN A 38 12.92 -16.45 -18.38
C ASN A 38 13.21 -14.93 -18.52
N GLN A 39 14.08 -14.42 -17.64
CA GLN A 39 14.62 -13.06 -17.69
C GLN A 39 15.75 -12.98 -18.75
N ASN A 40 15.44 -12.52 -19.95
CA ASN A 40 16.44 -12.00 -20.88
C ASN A 40 16.02 -10.62 -21.38
N SER A 41 16.87 -9.64 -21.03
CA SER A 41 16.79 -8.23 -21.38
C SER A 41 16.94 -8.00 -22.89
N LEU A 42 15.85 -7.68 -23.57
CA LEU A 42 15.82 -6.95 -24.84
C LEU A 42 14.46 -6.25 -24.87
N ALA A 43 14.36 -5.06 -25.47
CA ALA A 43 13.21 -4.15 -25.51
C ALA A 43 11.86 -4.82 -25.14
N VAL A 44 11.30 -4.46 -23.98
CA VAL A 44 10.08 -5.08 -23.43
C VAL A 44 8.99 -5.08 -24.52
N PRO A 45 8.52 -6.24 -24.99
CA PRO A 45 7.47 -6.30 -26.00
C PRO A 45 6.24 -5.49 -25.53
N ARG A 46 5.55 -4.80 -26.42
CA ARG A 46 4.34 -4.01 -26.10
C ARG A 46 3.30 -4.83 -25.30
N SER A 47 3.20 -6.11 -25.55
CA SER A 47 2.32 -7.02 -24.79
C SER A 47 2.72 -7.17 -23.32
N ARG A 48 4.01 -7.17 -23.00
CA ARG A 48 4.51 -7.21 -21.61
C ARG A 48 4.28 -5.88 -20.89
N ALA A 49 4.50 -4.76 -21.57
CA ALA A 49 4.23 -3.44 -20.99
C ALA A 49 2.74 -3.29 -20.64
N PHE A 50 1.84 -3.71 -21.54
CA PHE A 50 0.40 -3.71 -21.25
C PHE A 50 0.05 -4.64 -20.08
N ALA A 51 0.67 -5.82 -19.98
CA ALA A 51 0.49 -6.70 -18.83
C ALA A 51 0.96 -6.04 -17.53
N GLY A 52 2.09 -5.31 -17.54
CA GLY A 52 2.58 -4.54 -16.40
C GLY A 52 1.57 -3.49 -15.94
N ALA A 53 1.00 -2.72 -16.86
CA ALA A 53 -0.06 -1.75 -16.55
C ALA A 53 -1.31 -2.45 -15.97
N ALA A 54 -1.75 -3.56 -16.57
CA ALA A 54 -2.89 -4.33 -16.06
C ALA A 54 -2.64 -4.88 -14.65
N PHE A 55 -1.46 -5.42 -14.37
CA PHE A 55 -1.09 -5.88 -13.03
C PHE A 55 -1.08 -4.73 -12.02
N MET A 56 -0.60 -3.54 -12.40
CA MET A 56 -0.62 -2.36 -11.52
C MET A 56 -2.05 -1.95 -11.18
N VAL A 57 -2.94 -1.87 -12.17
CA VAL A 57 -4.36 -1.54 -11.95
C VAL A 57 -5.05 -2.59 -11.08
N LEU A 58 -4.87 -3.87 -11.35
CA LEU A 58 -5.43 -4.96 -10.54
C LEU A 58 -4.88 -4.94 -9.11
N GLY A 59 -3.59 -4.66 -8.95
CA GLY A 59 -2.97 -4.43 -7.64
C GLY A 59 -3.62 -3.24 -6.90
N GLY A 60 -3.85 -2.14 -7.61
CA GLY A 60 -4.56 -0.97 -7.09
C GLY A 60 -5.99 -1.29 -6.65
N VAL A 61 -6.72 -2.10 -7.41
CA VAL A 61 -8.06 -2.60 -7.02
C VAL A 61 -7.95 -3.46 -5.74
N ALA A 62 -7.00 -4.39 -5.68
CA ALA A 62 -6.81 -5.23 -4.50
C ALA A 62 -6.46 -4.40 -3.25
N PHE A 63 -5.59 -3.39 -3.38
CA PHE A 63 -5.30 -2.44 -2.30
C PHE A 63 -6.53 -1.62 -1.89
N SER A 64 -7.34 -1.18 -2.84
CA SER A 64 -8.57 -0.43 -2.53
C SER A 64 -9.57 -1.29 -1.77
N LEU A 65 -9.75 -2.55 -2.14
CA LEU A 65 -10.59 -3.51 -1.41
C LEU A 65 -10.01 -3.81 -0.02
N LEU A 66 -8.69 -3.97 0.09
CA LEU A 66 -8.01 -4.11 1.38
C LEU A 66 -8.28 -2.91 2.28
N ASN A 67 -8.18 -1.69 1.77
CA ASN A 67 -8.45 -0.48 2.52
C ASN A 67 -9.90 -0.40 3.00
N VAL A 68 -10.87 -0.84 2.18
CA VAL A 68 -12.28 -0.98 2.59
C VAL A 68 -12.42 -1.95 3.75
N VAL A 69 -11.81 -3.14 3.66
CA VAL A 69 -11.87 -4.14 4.75
C VAL A 69 -11.22 -3.59 6.01
N THR A 70 -10.05 -2.94 5.90
CA THR A 70 -9.35 -2.34 7.04
C THR A 70 -10.18 -1.24 7.69
N GLN A 71 -10.76 -0.33 6.89
CA GLN A 71 -11.62 0.73 7.41
C GLN A 71 -12.92 0.17 8.03
N TRP A 72 -13.48 -0.89 7.45
CA TRP A 72 -14.65 -1.56 8.04
C TRP A 72 -14.33 -2.16 9.40
N LEU A 73 -13.21 -2.86 9.53
CA LEU A 73 -12.75 -3.43 10.80
C LEU A 73 -12.54 -2.35 11.86
N THR A 74 -11.88 -1.26 11.49
CA THR A 74 -11.49 -0.22 12.46
C THR A 74 -12.62 0.76 12.78
N MET A 75 -13.34 1.28 11.77
CA MET A 75 -14.39 2.27 11.99
C MET A 75 -15.76 1.68 12.34
N LYS A 76 -16.16 0.56 11.69
CA LYS A 76 -17.49 0.00 11.87
C LYS A 76 -17.54 -1.04 12.97
N LEU A 77 -16.51 -1.87 13.10
CA LEU A 77 -16.42 -2.92 14.12
C LEU A 77 -15.57 -2.49 15.32
N ALA A 78 -15.04 -1.27 15.31
CA ALA A 78 -14.20 -0.69 16.37
C ALA A 78 -13.04 -1.60 16.80
N PHE A 79 -12.48 -2.38 15.84
CA PHE A 79 -11.35 -3.25 16.12
C PHE A 79 -10.08 -2.41 16.29
N PRO A 80 -9.23 -2.65 17.30
CA PRO A 80 -8.07 -1.82 17.58
C PRO A 80 -7.09 -1.77 16.39
N PRO A 81 -6.61 -0.58 15.98
CA PRO A 81 -5.72 -0.43 14.82
C PRO A 81 -4.46 -1.29 14.88
N ALA A 82 -3.77 -1.33 16.02
CA ALA A 82 -2.55 -2.13 16.19
C ALA A 82 -2.83 -3.64 16.04
N SER A 83 -3.93 -4.15 16.62
CA SER A 83 -4.35 -5.55 16.42
C SER A 83 -4.77 -5.79 14.98
N THR A 84 -5.36 -4.79 14.30
CA THR A 84 -5.73 -4.87 12.87
C THR A 84 -4.48 -5.02 12.01
N ALA A 85 -3.44 -4.19 12.22
CA ALA A 85 -2.17 -4.31 11.51
C ALA A 85 -1.52 -5.69 11.73
N PHE A 86 -1.47 -6.15 12.98
CA PHE A 86 -0.90 -7.47 13.29
C PHE A 86 -1.61 -8.60 12.55
N TRP A 87 -2.94 -8.70 12.65
CA TRP A 87 -3.68 -9.81 12.04
C TRP A 87 -3.65 -9.75 10.52
N GLN A 88 -3.73 -8.56 9.92
CA GLN A 88 -3.60 -8.37 8.48
C GLN A 88 -2.26 -8.91 7.96
N TYR A 89 -1.14 -8.48 8.55
CA TYR A 89 0.19 -8.91 8.12
C TYR A 89 0.54 -10.33 8.58
N GLY A 90 0.03 -10.79 9.72
CA GLY A 90 0.15 -12.16 10.18
C GLY A 90 -0.48 -13.16 9.21
N PHE A 91 -1.70 -12.91 8.76
CA PHE A 91 -2.33 -13.75 7.74
C PHE A 91 -1.67 -13.57 6.37
N ALA A 92 -1.22 -12.37 6.01
CA ALA A 92 -0.44 -12.17 4.78
C ALA A 92 0.86 -12.99 4.81
N PHE A 93 1.56 -13.02 5.92
CA PHE A 93 2.74 -13.88 6.11
C PHE A 93 2.39 -15.35 5.93
N LEU A 94 1.33 -15.86 6.58
CA LEU A 94 0.89 -17.24 6.44
C LEU A 94 0.55 -17.61 4.99
N PHE A 95 -0.17 -16.75 4.27
CA PHE A 95 -0.49 -16.96 2.86
C PHE A 95 0.72 -16.84 1.93
N SER A 96 1.80 -16.20 2.36
CA SER A 96 3.05 -16.11 1.59
C SER A 96 4.02 -17.30 1.83
N LEU A 97 3.78 -18.17 2.84
CA LEU A 97 4.65 -19.31 3.15
C LEU A 97 4.91 -20.26 1.97
N PRO A 98 3.94 -20.60 1.09
CA PRO A 98 4.21 -21.42 -0.08
C PRO A 98 5.23 -20.79 -1.03
N PHE A 99 5.22 -19.46 -1.15
CA PHE A 99 6.19 -18.70 -1.94
C PHE A 99 7.60 -18.74 -1.33
N LEU A 100 7.70 -18.57 0.00
CA LEU A 100 8.96 -18.68 0.75
C LEU A 100 9.58 -20.08 0.68
N ARG A 101 8.75 -21.13 0.60
CA ARG A 101 9.24 -22.50 0.41
C ARG A 101 9.99 -22.68 -0.92
N LYS A 102 9.58 -21.99 -1.98
CA LYS A 102 10.23 -22.05 -3.30
C LYS A 102 11.56 -21.30 -3.31
N SER A 103 11.65 -20.14 -2.67
CA SER A 103 12.87 -19.32 -2.59
C SER A 103 13.87 -19.80 -1.55
N GLY A 104 13.46 -20.65 -0.60
CA GLY A 104 14.28 -21.24 0.45
C GLY A 104 14.75 -20.25 1.53
N LEU A 105 15.35 -20.78 2.61
CA LEU A 105 15.95 -19.98 3.69
C LEU A 105 17.18 -19.18 3.23
N SER A 106 17.74 -19.49 2.05
CA SER A 106 18.83 -18.73 1.43
C SER A 106 18.42 -17.28 1.11
N ALA A 107 17.12 -17.00 0.88
CA ALA A 107 16.60 -15.66 0.69
C ALA A 107 16.70 -14.78 1.96
N MET A 108 16.95 -15.38 3.13
CA MET A 108 17.15 -14.62 4.37
C MET A 108 18.63 -14.31 4.67
N ARG A 109 19.57 -14.78 3.86
CA ARG A 109 20.97 -14.44 4.05
C ARG A 109 21.24 -13.02 3.59
N THR A 110 21.74 -12.18 4.50
CA THR A 110 22.10 -10.78 4.25
C THR A 110 23.33 -10.41 5.04
N ASP A 111 24.19 -9.57 4.45
CA ASP A 111 25.33 -8.95 5.12
C ASP A 111 24.94 -7.63 5.82
N TYR A 112 23.68 -7.17 5.62
CA TYR A 112 23.20 -5.88 6.12
C TYR A 112 21.93 -5.98 7.00
N PRO A 113 21.89 -6.89 8.00
CA PRO A 113 20.66 -7.15 8.77
C PRO A 113 20.12 -5.88 9.46
N TRP A 114 21.01 -5.01 9.95
CA TRP A 114 20.59 -3.77 10.61
C TRP A 114 19.84 -2.80 9.68
N ARG A 115 20.23 -2.71 8.41
CA ARG A 115 19.52 -1.87 7.44
C ARG A 115 18.11 -2.40 7.20
N HIS A 116 17.93 -3.72 7.14
CA HIS A 116 16.61 -4.33 7.06
C HIS A 116 15.77 -4.03 8.31
N VAL A 117 16.35 -4.17 9.51
CA VAL A 117 15.65 -3.86 10.76
C VAL A 117 15.13 -2.43 10.75
N VAL A 118 16.01 -1.45 10.52
CA VAL A 118 15.61 -0.02 10.51
C VAL A 118 14.54 0.25 9.46
N ARG A 119 14.68 -0.28 8.26
CA ARG A 119 13.70 -0.16 7.19
C ARG A 119 12.35 -0.72 7.60
N VAL A 120 12.32 -1.91 8.19
CA VAL A 120 11.07 -2.57 8.57
C VAL A 120 10.42 -1.88 9.78
N VAL A 121 11.20 -1.33 10.70
CA VAL A 121 10.66 -0.48 11.78
C VAL A 121 9.92 0.73 11.19
N PHE A 122 10.52 1.47 10.25
CA PHE A 122 9.82 2.56 9.57
C PHE A 122 8.57 2.07 8.83
N ALA A 123 8.64 0.91 8.16
CA ALA A 123 7.50 0.33 7.48
C ALA A 123 6.37 -0.02 8.46
N ALA A 124 6.69 -0.65 9.60
CA ALA A 124 5.73 -1.04 10.63
C ALA A 124 5.03 0.18 11.26
N LEU A 125 5.81 1.20 11.64
CA LEU A 125 5.27 2.45 12.17
C LEU A 125 4.39 3.16 11.12
N GLY A 126 4.78 3.09 9.84
CA GLY A 126 3.97 3.58 8.73
C GLY A 126 2.64 2.83 8.59
N VAL A 127 2.64 1.51 8.77
CA VAL A 127 1.42 0.68 8.77
C VAL A 127 0.52 1.05 9.94
N GLU A 128 1.05 1.20 11.14
CA GLU A 128 0.28 1.61 12.32
C GLU A 128 -0.35 2.99 12.12
N ALA A 129 0.42 3.96 11.61
CA ALA A 129 -0.10 5.29 11.29
C ALA A 129 -1.20 5.22 10.21
N TRP A 130 -1.04 4.37 9.18
CA TRP A 130 -2.02 4.16 8.13
C TRP A 130 -3.31 3.56 8.66
N VAL A 131 -3.24 2.45 9.40
CA VAL A 131 -4.42 1.76 9.92
C VAL A 131 -5.15 2.63 10.94
N SER A 132 -4.42 3.35 11.79
CA SER A 132 -4.99 4.32 12.72
C SER A 132 -5.64 5.50 11.99
N GLY A 133 -5.05 5.94 10.88
CA GLY A 133 -5.64 6.93 9.99
C GLY A 133 -6.96 6.45 9.41
N LEU A 134 -7.00 5.23 8.86
CA LEU A 134 -8.24 4.63 8.33
C LEU A 134 -9.31 4.39 9.39
N ALA A 135 -8.94 4.27 10.66
CA ALA A 135 -9.90 4.22 11.77
C ALA A 135 -10.52 5.59 12.09
N SER A 136 -9.90 6.67 11.65
CA SER A 136 -10.22 8.03 12.13
C SER A 136 -10.73 8.96 11.04
N VAL A 137 -10.33 8.75 9.77
CA VAL A 137 -10.73 9.61 8.64
C VAL A 137 -11.24 8.77 7.47
N PRO A 138 -12.08 9.36 6.59
CA PRO A 138 -12.57 8.67 5.40
C PRO A 138 -11.44 8.20 4.49
N ILE A 139 -11.63 7.03 3.87
CA ILE A 139 -10.61 6.39 3.00
C ILE A 139 -10.12 7.31 1.86
N TRP A 140 -11.02 8.11 1.26
CA TRP A 140 -10.66 9.04 0.20
C TRP A 140 -9.71 10.16 0.68
N GLN A 141 -9.86 10.61 1.93
CA GLN A 141 -8.97 11.61 2.54
C GLN A 141 -7.63 10.97 2.88
N ALA A 142 -7.65 9.79 3.51
CA ALA A 142 -6.45 9.05 3.88
C ALA A 142 -5.57 8.75 2.66
N ILE A 143 -6.14 8.23 1.56
CA ILE A 143 -5.37 7.88 0.37
C ILE A 143 -4.80 9.12 -0.34
N ALA A 144 -5.57 10.22 -0.40
CA ALA A 144 -5.08 11.46 -1.00
C ALA A 144 -3.87 12.02 -0.21
N LEU A 145 -3.90 11.94 1.12
CA LEU A 145 -2.82 12.42 1.97
C LEU A 145 -1.59 11.51 1.93
N VAL A 146 -1.75 10.18 1.84
CA VAL A 146 -0.59 9.28 1.73
C VAL A 146 0.14 9.41 0.39
N MET A 147 -0.52 9.93 -0.65
CA MET A 147 0.12 10.26 -1.94
C MET A 147 1.12 11.43 -1.85
N THR A 148 1.30 12.04 -0.69
CA THR A 148 2.42 12.96 -0.42
C THR A 148 3.77 12.25 -0.22
N SER A 149 3.80 10.91 -0.15
CA SER A 149 5.03 10.12 0.04
C SER A 149 6.18 10.47 -0.91
N PRO A 150 5.99 10.70 -2.23
CA PRO A 150 7.07 11.10 -3.12
C PRO A 150 7.78 12.39 -2.70
N PHE A 151 7.07 13.32 -2.07
CA PHE A 151 7.65 14.59 -1.62
C PHE A 151 8.59 14.38 -0.43
N PHE A 152 8.23 13.50 0.49
CA PHE A 152 9.10 13.11 1.61
C PHE A 152 10.34 12.34 1.12
N ILE A 153 10.21 11.51 0.07
CA ILE A 153 11.34 10.82 -0.56
C ILE A 153 12.32 11.84 -1.14
N ILE A 154 11.86 12.87 -1.85
CA ILE A 154 12.71 13.93 -2.40
C ILE A 154 13.43 14.70 -1.29
N LEU A 155 12.69 15.08 -0.25
CA LEU A 155 13.26 15.78 0.91
C LEU A 155 14.34 14.91 1.58
N GLY A 156 14.05 13.63 1.82
CA GLY A 156 14.99 12.68 2.41
C GLY A 156 16.21 12.42 1.51
N ALA A 157 16.04 12.29 0.20
CA ALA A 157 17.13 12.13 -0.75
C ALA A 157 18.10 13.33 -0.69
N ARG A 158 17.58 14.56 -0.57
CA ARG A 158 18.39 15.75 -0.38
C ARG A 158 19.15 15.77 0.94
N LEU A 159 18.48 15.42 2.03
CA LEU A 159 19.03 15.54 3.39
C LEU A 159 19.99 14.40 3.75
N PHE A 160 19.68 13.16 3.36
CA PHE A 160 20.40 11.96 3.80
C PHE A 160 21.30 11.36 2.71
N LEU A 161 20.95 11.50 1.43
CA LEU A 161 21.75 10.99 0.32
C LEU A 161 22.59 12.07 -0.36
N GLY A 162 22.44 13.35 0.04
CA GLY A 162 23.18 14.46 -0.54
C GLY A 162 22.82 14.75 -2.01
N GLU A 163 21.71 14.18 -2.52
CA GLU A 163 21.28 14.38 -3.89
C GLU A 163 20.99 15.86 -4.20
N ARG A 164 21.42 16.33 -5.38
CA ARG A 164 21.12 17.70 -5.83
C ARG A 164 19.70 17.77 -6.37
N VAL A 165 18.81 18.39 -5.61
CA VAL A 165 17.42 18.62 -5.99
C VAL A 165 17.30 19.97 -6.69
N GLY A 166 16.95 19.95 -7.96
CA GLY A 166 16.79 21.17 -8.76
C GLY A 166 15.55 21.99 -8.36
N PRO A 167 15.49 23.29 -8.73
CA PRO A 167 14.41 24.20 -8.32
C PRO A 167 13.03 23.73 -8.78
N ALA A 168 12.94 23.09 -9.94
CA ALA A 168 11.68 22.55 -10.46
C ALA A 168 11.08 21.45 -9.56
N ARG A 169 11.95 20.58 -8.97
CA ARG A 169 11.48 19.56 -8.01
C ARG A 169 11.01 20.19 -6.69
N TRP A 170 11.73 21.22 -6.21
CA TRP A 170 11.31 21.96 -5.02
C TRP A 170 9.95 22.66 -5.24
N ALA A 171 9.74 23.28 -6.40
CA ALA A 171 8.46 23.90 -6.75
C ALA A 171 7.33 22.86 -6.79
N ALA A 172 7.55 21.71 -7.42
CA ALA A 172 6.57 20.63 -7.45
C ALA A 172 6.27 20.08 -6.04
N THR A 173 7.30 19.91 -5.20
CA THR A 173 7.13 19.49 -3.80
C THR A 173 6.27 20.51 -3.03
N ALA A 174 6.52 21.79 -3.19
CA ALA A 174 5.73 22.85 -2.56
C ALA A 174 4.28 22.84 -3.03
N VAL A 175 4.01 22.66 -4.35
CA VAL A 175 2.67 22.53 -4.91
C VAL A 175 1.95 21.29 -4.34
N GLY A 176 2.64 20.15 -4.23
CA GLY A 176 2.07 18.93 -3.65
C GLY A 176 1.71 19.07 -2.18
N PHE A 177 2.57 19.69 -1.37
CA PHE A 177 2.23 20.02 0.02
C PHE A 177 1.10 21.06 0.12
N GLY A 178 1.03 22.02 -0.80
CA GLY A 178 -0.11 22.94 -0.91
C GLY A 178 -1.42 22.20 -1.16
N GLY A 179 -1.40 21.19 -2.05
CA GLY A 179 -2.53 20.28 -2.25
C GLY A 179 -2.94 19.51 -0.99
N ALA A 180 -1.97 19.00 -0.24
CA ALA A 180 -2.23 18.34 1.05
C ALA A 180 -2.85 19.30 2.08
N MET A 181 -2.40 20.55 2.15
CA MET A 181 -2.98 21.57 3.02
C MET A 181 -4.43 21.90 2.66
N ILE A 182 -4.78 21.93 1.36
CA ILE A 182 -6.17 22.09 0.90
C ILE A 182 -7.05 20.93 1.40
N ILE A 183 -6.53 19.70 1.39
CA ILE A 183 -7.28 18.51 1.86
C ILE A 183 -7.38 18.49 3.39
N LEU A 184 -6.30 18.82 4.09
CA LEU A 184 -6.24 18.85 5.55
C LEU A 184 -7.09 19.97 6.17
N GLN A 185 -7.17 21.11 5.50
CA GLN A 185 -7.82 22.33 5.98
C GLN A 185 -7.48 22.67 7.45
N PRO A 186 -6.18 22.83 7.82
CA PRO A 186 -5.78 23.02 9.21
C PRO A 186 -6.29 24.32 9.85
N TRP A 187 -6.83 25.22 9.03
CA TRP A 187 -7.45 26.51 9.44
C TRP A 187 -8.95 26.40 9.67
N SER A 188 -9.56 25.23 9.47
CA SER A 188 -11.00 24.99 9.56
C SER A 188 -11.36 24.37 10.91
N ASP A 189 -12.52 24.68 11.45
CA ASP A 189 -13.07 24.04 12.67
C ASP A 189 -13.31 22.54 12.50
N SER A 190 -13.36 22.03 11.28
CA SER A 190 -13.46 20.61 10.95
C SER A 190 -12.11 19.87 10.94
N PHE A 191 -10.99 20.56 11.23
CA PHE A 191 -9.69 19.92 11.25
C PHE A 191 -9.59 18.86 12.35
N SER A 192 -9.13 17.69 11.97
CA SER A 192 -8.83 16.59 12.89
C SER A 192 -7.35 16.29 12.90
N TRP A 193 -6.73 16.26 14.08
CA TRP A 193 -5.34 15.82 14.24
C TRP A 193 -5.11 14.40 13.69
N ALA A 194 -6.15 13.56 13.71
CA ALA A 194 -6.10 12.21 13.13
C ALA A 194 -5.84 12.22 11.61
N ALA A 195 -6.17 13.30 10.90
CA ALA A 195 -5.86 13.45 9.48
C ALA A 195 -4.36 13.59 9.20
N LEU A 196 -3.53 13.86 10.20
CA LEU A 196 -2.07 13.83 10.06
C LEU A 196 -1.50 12.40 10.05
N LEU A 197 -2.24 11.39 10.49
CA LEU A 197 -1.76 10.00 10.51
C LEU A 197 -1.44 9.46 9.11
N PRO A 198 -2.26 9.66 8.06
CA PRO A 198 -1.89 9.31 6.70
C PRO A 198 -0.64 10.06 6.17
N VAL A 199 -0.45 11.32 6.57
CA VAL A 199 0.76 12.10 6.21
C VAL A 199 1.99 11.53 6.93
N LEU A 200 1.86 11.18 8.22
CA LEU A 200 2.91 10.49 8.98
C LEU A 200 3.25 9.14 8.34
N SER A 201 2.25 8.37 7.91
CA SER A 201 2.45 7.13 7.16
C SER A 201 3.24 7.38 5.87
N ALA A 202 2.90 8.43 5.12
CA ALA A 202 3.62 8.83 3.90
C ALA A 202 5.10 9.14 4.16
N LEU A 203 5.40 9.85 5.25
CA LEU A 203 6.76 10.15 5.69
C LEU A 203 7.54 8.86 6.04
N LEU A 204 6.93 8.00 6.87
CA LEU A 204 7.56 6.76 7.35
C LEU A 204 7.79 5.76 6.22
N TRP A 205 6.83 5.59 5.31
CA TRP A 205 7.00 4.77 4.13
C TRP A 205 8.00 5.37 3.14
N GLY A 206 8.05 6.70 3.03
CA GLY A 206 9.09 7.40 2.26
C GLY A 206 10.49 7.12 2.81
N ALA A 207 10.68 7.16 4.13
CA ALA A 207 11.94 6.81 4.77
C ALA A 207 12.31 5.32 4.54
N SER A 208 11.35 4.40 4.69
CA SER A 208 11.54 2.99 4.37
C SER A 208 11.94 2.77 2.90
N SER A 209 11.34 3.52 1.97
CA SER A 209 11.63 3.44 0.54
C SER A 209 13.04 3.94 0.20
N LEU A 210 13.54 4.99 0.86
CA LEU A 210 14.92 5.46 0.71
C LEU A 210 15.94 4.40 1.14
N ILE A 211 15.70 3.73 2.27
CA ILE A 211 16.56 2.62 2.72
C ILE A 211 16.46 1.44 1.74
N THR A 212 15.26 1.14 1.25
CA THR A 212 15.04 0.10 0.23
C THR A 212 15.84 0.41 -1.02
N LYS A 213 15.79 1.65 -1.55
CA LYS A 213 16.57 2.08 -2.71
C LYS A 213 18.08 1.86 -2.50
N ASN A 214 18.58 2.15 -1.30
CA ASN A 214 19.98 1.90 -0.95
C ASN A 214 20.30 0.39 -0.94
N LEU A 215 19.39 -0.45 -0.43
CA LEU A 215 19.56 -1.91 -0.38
C LEU A 215 19.46 -2.58 -1.74
N THR A 216 18.58 -2.12 -2.65
CA THR A 216 18.44 -2.73 -4.00
C THR A 216 19.70 -2.65 -4.86
N GLY A 217 20.63 -1.75 -4.54
CA GLY A 217 21.95 -1.68 -5.17
C GLY A 217 22.94 -2.77 -4.73
N ILE A 218 22.66 -3.48 -3.63
CA ILE A 218 23.60 -4.42 -2.99
C ILE A 218 22.96 -5.77 -2.67
N GLU A 219 21.63 -5.88 -2.65
CA GLU A 219 20.91 -7.11 -2.33
C GLU A 219 19.83 -7.44 -3.35
N LYS A 220 19.45 -8.72 -3.38
CA LYS A 220 18.38 -9.21 -4.26
C LYS A 220 17.01 -8.73 -3.78
N PRO A 221 16.09 -8.40 -4.70
CA PRO A 221 14.73 -7.97 -4.36
C PRO A 221 13.97 -8.98 -3.49
N GLU A 222 14.22 -10.29 -3.72
CA GLU A 222 13.59 -11.36 -2.95
C GLU A 222 14.01 -11.31 -1.48
N THR A 223 15.31 -11.11 -1.18
CA THR A 223 15.83 -10.95 0.18
C THR A 223 15.17 -9.78 0.88
N ILE A 224 15.10 -8.64 0.20
CA ILE A 224 14.49 -7.41 0.72
C ILE A 224 13.01 -7.65 1.07
N THR A 225 12.25 -8.35 0.22
CA THR A 225 10.83 -8.65 0.42
C THR A 225 10.62 -9.64 1.57
N VAL A 226 11.41 -10.71 1.62
CA VAL A 226 11.32 -11.72 2.68
C VAL A 226 11.57 -11.10 4.06
N TRP A 227 12.62 -10.28 4.19
CA TRP A 227 12.92 -9.56 5.43
C TRP A 227 11.76 -8.68 5.88
N LEU A 228 11.08 -7.99 4.93
CA LEU A 228 9.90 -7.19 5.24
C LEU A 228 8.79 -8.03 5.86
N LEU A 229 8.38 -9.12 5.19
CA LEU A 229 7.25 -9.94 5.63
C LEU A 229 7.53 -10.66 6.97
N VAL A 230 8.75 -11.21 7.11
CA VAL A 230 9.14 -11.95 8.32
C VAL A 230 9.22 -11.04 9.54
N MET A 231 9.74 -9.81 9.39
CA MET A 231 9.94 -8.92 10.54
C MET A 231 8.73 -8.04 10.84
N LEU A 232 7.90 -7.71 9.84
CA LEU A 232 6.76 -6.84 10.02
C LEU A 232 5.72 -7.45 10.97
N THR A 233 5.50 -8.77 10.87
CA THR A 233 4.55 -9.49 11.73
C THR A 233 4.91 -9.42 13.22
N PRO A 234 6.13 -9.78 13.69
CA PRO A 234 6.46 -9.69 15.10
C PRO A 234 6.54 -8.26 15.63
N ILE A 235 6.94 -7.28 14.80
CA ILE A 235 6.94 -5.86 15.20
C ILE A 235 5.51 -5.38 15.44
N ASN A 236 4.60 -5.60 14.48
CA ASN A 236 3.19 -5.26 14.66
C ASN A 236 2.55 -6.06 15.81
N GLY A 237 3.01 -7.30 16.05
CA GLY A 237 2.60 -8.11 17.20
C GLY A 237 2.99 -7.46 18.54
N GLY A 238 4.23 -6.96 18.66
CA GLY A 238 4.69 -6.24 19.83
C GLY A 238 3.88 -4.96 20.08
N LEU A 239 3.61 -4.19 19.02
CA LEU A 239 2.78 -2.98 19.09
C LEU A 239 1.33 -3.31 19.48
N ALA A 240 0.76 -4.39 18.94
CA ALA A 240 -0.58 -4.83 19.29
C ALA A 240 -0.67 -5.27 20.76
N LEU A 241 0.33 -6.00 21.28
CA LEU A 241 0.38 -6.39 22.69
C LEU A 241 0.47 -5.19 23.61
N ALA A 242 1.26 -4.17 23.24
CA ALA A 242 1.39 -2.93 24.01
C ALA A 242 0.11 -2.10 23.99
N ALA A 243 -0.67 -2.11 22.91
CA ALA A 243 -1.89 -1.33 22.74
C ALA A 243 -3.18 -2.04 23.19
N GLY A 244 -3.10 -3.26 23.69
CA GLY A 244 -4.25 -4.10 24.03
C GLY A 244 -4.62 -5.05 22.90
N PHE A 245 -4.02 -6.25 22.95
CA PHE A 245 -4.21 -7.29 21.93
C PHE A 245 -5.61 -7.87 21.94
N VAL A 246 -6.26 -7.85 20.77
CA VAL A 246 -7.59 -8.42 20.56
C VAL A 246 -7.53 -9.57 19.56
N VAL A 247 -8.12 -10.71 19.92
CA VAL A 247 -8.20 -11.88 19.04
C VAL A 247 -9.48 -11.81 18.22
N PRO A 248 -9.41 -11.90 16.88
CA PRO A 248 -10.60 -11.88 16.03
C PRO A 248 -11.38 -13.18 16.14
N THR A 249 -12.71 -13.08 16.13
CA THR A 249 -13.63 -14.22 16.17
C THR A 249 -14.75 -14.04 15.14
N GLY A 250 -15.35 -15.13 14.69
CA GLY A 250 -16.50 -15.09 13.79
C GLY A 250 -16.24 -14.23 12.53
N THR A 251 -17.05 -13.21 12.33
CA THR A 251 -16.97 -12.33 11.14
C THR A 251 -15.65 -11.55 11.07
N THR A 252 -15.12 -11.11 12.22
CA THR A 252 -13.83 -10.36 12.20
C THR A 252 -12.68 -11.24 11.74
N LEU A 253 -12.65 -12.52 12.13
CA LEU A 253 -11.65 -13.48 11.64
C LEU A 253 -11.75 -13.67 10.12
N ALA A 254 -12.95 -13.82 9.57
CA ALA A 254 -13.16 -13.94 8.12
C ALA A 254 -12.67 -12.69 7.37
N LEU A 255 -12.91 -11.49 7.91
CA LEU A 255 -12.43 -10.25 7.33
C LEU A 255 -10.90 -10.13 7.39
N PHE A 256 -10.24 -10.60 8.45
CA PHE A 256 -8.78 -10.62 8.53
C PHE A 256 -8.15 -11.64 7.58
N LEU A 257 -8.76 -12.81 7.40
CA LEU A 257 -8.33 -13.74 6.37
C LEU A 257 -8.42 -13.11 4.97
N LEU A 258 -9.52 -12.41 4.69
CA LEU A 258 -9.67 -11.66 3.44
C LEU A 258 -8.62 -10.54 3.33
N ALA A 259 -8.38 -9.76 4.39
CA ALA A 259 -7.38 -8.70 4.40
C ALA A 259 -5.97 -9.24 4.15
N GLY A 260 -5.58 -10.34 4.81
CA GLY A 260 -4.29 -11.00 4.59
C GLY A 260 -4.13 -11.50 3.15
N LEU A 261 -5.17 -12.11 2.59
CA LEU A 261 -5.18 -12.58 1.21
C LEU A 261 -5.06 -11.41 0.23
N LEU A 262 -5.86 -10.34 0.42
CA LEU A 262 -5.79 -9.14 -0.42
C LEU A 262 -4.40 -8.47 -0.35
N THR A 263 -3.77 -8.47 0.83
CA THR A 263 -2.41 -7.96 1.02
C THR A 263 -1.41 -8.74 0.15
N VAL A 264 -1.43 -10.06 0.20
CA VAL A 264 -0.52 -10.89 -0.61
C VAL A 264 -0.78 -10.71 -2.10
N VAL A 265 -2.05 -10.73 -2.52
CA VAL A 265 -2.45 -10.53 -3.92
C VAL A 265 -2.00 -9.16 -4.42
N ALA A 266 -2.26 -8.10 -3.67
CA ALA A 266 -1.87 -6.74 -4.03
C ALA A 266 -0.35 -6.59 -4.16
N GLN A 267 0.42 -7.11 -3.20
CA GLN A 267 1.88 -7.08 -3.22
C GLN A 267 2.45 -7.91 -4.37
N TYR A 268 1.87 -9.06 -4.66
CA TYR A 268 2.31 -9.92 -5.77
C TYR A 268 2.03 -9.27 -7.13
N LEU A 269 0.83 -8.71 -7.33
CA LEU A 269 0.47 -7.98 -8.55
C LEU A 269 1.36 -6.76 -8.77
N LEU A 270 1.69 -6.02 -7.70
CA LEU A 270 2.64 -4.92 -7.74
C LEU A 270 4.03 -5.39 -8.18
N THR A 271 4.51 -6.50 -7.63
CA THR A 271 5.80 -7.09 -8.00
C THR A 271 5.80 -7.53 -9.47
N LEU A 272 4.72 -8.17 -9.94
CA LEU A 272 4.56 -8.55 -11.35
C LEU A 272 4.52 -7.33 -12.27
N ALA A 273 3.88 -6.24 -11.85
CA ALA A 273 3.87 -5.00 -12.62
C ALA A 273 5.29 -4.47 -12.86
N TYR A 274 6.10 -4.38 -11.81
CA TYR A 274 7.49 -3.95 -11.92
C TYR A 274 8.39 -4.96 -12.65
N ALA A 275 8.10 -6.26 -12.57
CA ALA A 275 8.83 -7.28 -13.33
C ALA A 275 8.46 -7.28 -14.83
N SER A 276 7.27 -6.78 -15.19
CA SER A 276 6.76 -6.81 -16.55
C SER A 276 7.08 -5.58 -17.39
N ALA A 277 7.35 -4.43 -16.74
CA ALA A 277 7.63 -3.15 -17.41
C ALA A 277 8.44 -2.22 -16.51
N ASP A 278 9.03 -1.19 -17.12
CA ASP A 278 9.80 -0.17 -16.41
C ASP A 278 8.94 0.52 -15.36
N ALA A 279 9.52 0.78 -14.19
CA ALA A 279 8.83 1.44 -13.09
C ALA A 279 8.19 2.78 -13.52
N ALA A 280 8.91 3.54 -14.35
CA ALA A 280 8.43 4.79 -14.92
C ALA A 280 7.19 4.65 -15.80
N TYR A 281 6.99 3.49 -16.46
CA TYR A 281 5.81 3.22 -17.27
C TYR A 281 4.61 2.81 -16.41
N VAL A 282 4.83 1.99 -15.36
CA VAL A 282 3.72 1.47 -14.55
C VAL A 282 3.27 2.43 -13.43
N GLN A 283 4.15 3.34 -12.99
CA GLN A 283 3.86 4.26 -11.89
C GLN A 283 2.61 5.13 -12.08
N PRO A 284 2.29 5.72 -13.27
CA PRO A 284 1.05 6.45 -13.47
C PRO A 284 -0.22 5.64 -13.23
N PHE A 285 -0.15 4.32 -13.42
CA PHE A 285 -1.28 3.42 -13.15
C PHE A 285 -1.46 3.15 -11.65
N ASP A 286 -0.40 3.32 -10.83
CA ASP A 286 -0.51 3.27 -9.37
C ASP A 286 -1.32 4.45 -8.81
N ASP A 287 -1.26 5.61 -9.46
CA ASP A 287 -2.02 6.81 -9.06
C ASP A 287 -3.54 6.62 -9.19
N LEU A 288 -4.00 5.60 -9.97
CA LEU A 288 -5.41 5.21 -10.03
C LEU A 288 -5.95 4.69 -8.69
N LYS A 289 -5.09 4.41 -7.73
CA LYS A 289 -5.52 4.10 -6.35
C LYS A 289 -6.40 5.20 -5.75
N LEU A 290 -6.15 6.47 -6.10
CA LEU A 290 -6.96 7.57 -5.59
C LEU A 290 -8.42 7.47 -6.06
N PRO A 291 -8.75 7.49 -7.36
CA PRO A 291 -10.14 7.37 -7.80
C PRO A 291 -10.77 6.03 -7.39
N LEU A 292 -10.01 4.93 -7.34
CA LEU A 292 -10.51 3.63 -6.87
C LEU A 292 -10.92 3.69 -5.40
N ASN A 293 -10.13 4.30 -4.52
CA ASN A 293 -10.48 4.43 -3.10
C ASN A 293 -11.60 5.45 -2.87
N VAL A 294 -11.69 6.51 -3.67
CA VAL A 294 -12.83 7.44 -3.64
C VAL A 294 -14.11 6.71 -3.99
N LEU A 295 -14.11 5.95 -5.08
CA LEU A 295 -15.25 5.13 -5.51
C LEU A 295 -15.62 4.08 -4.44
N ALA A 296 -14.63 3.38 -3.89
CA ALA A 296 -14.83 2.40 -2.83
C ALA A 296 -15.41 3.06 -1.56
N GLY A 297 -14.91 4.20 -1.16
CA GLY A 297 -15.43 4.97 -0.03
C GLY A 297 -16.89 5.37 -0.22
N TRP A 298 -17.26 5.78 -1.42
CA TRP A 298 -18.64 6.10 -1.77
C TRP A 298 -19.55 4.86 -1.78
N LEU A 299 -19.12 3.78 -2.42
CA LEU A 299 -19.92 2.55 -2.55
C LEU A 299 -20.15 1.83 -1.22
N PHE A 300 -19.12 1.70 -0.39
CA PHE A 300 -19.17 0.89 0.83
C PHE A 300 -19.54 1.67 2.09
N PHE A 301 -19.23 2.96 2.13
CA PHE A 301 -19.46 3.79 3.31
C PHE A 301 -20.40 4.98 3.08
N GLY A 302 -20.80 5.23 1.84
CA GLY A 302 -21.62 6.40 1.48
C GLY A 302 -20.87 7.74 1.62
N TYR A 303 -19.54 7.72 1.69
CA TYR A 303 -18.74 8.92 1.85
C TYR A 303 -18.66 9.71 0.54
N ALA A 304 -19.40 10.81 0.46
CA ALA A 304 -19.26 11.75 -0.64
C ALA A 304 -18.02 12.63 -0.39
N PRO A 305 -17.03 12.64 -1.29
CA PRO A 305 -15.86 13.49 -1.14
C PRO A 305 -16.23 14.97 -1.25
N ALA A 306 -15.67 15.79 -0.37
CA ALA A 306 -15.86 17.22 -0.41
C ALA A 306 -15.24 17.84 -1.68
N GLY A 307 -15.83 18.92 -2.22
CA GLY A 307 -15.38 19.54 -3.47
C GLY A 307 -13.89 19.98 -3.45
N TYR A 308 -13.39 20.45 -2.32
CA TYR A 308 -11.99 20.84 -2.16
C TYR A 308 -11.01 19.66 -2.25
N LEU A 309 -11.46 18.41 -2.00
CA LEU A 309 -10.62 17.23 -2.19
C LEU A 309 -10.11 17.15 -3.63
N TRP A 310 -10.98 17.39 -4.60
CA TRP A 310 -10.61 17.26 -6.01
C TRP A 310 -9.51 18.22 -6.43
N LEU A 311 -9.54 19.45 -5.91
CA LEU A 311 -8.49 20.44 -6.17
C LEU A 311 -7.17 20.00 -5.51
N GLY A 312 -7.20 19.64 -4.23
CA GLY A 312 -5.99 19.18 -3.52
C GLY A 312 -5.40 17.92 -4.13
N ALA A 313 -6.24 16.93 -4.45
CA ALA A 313 -5.81 15.69 -5.10
C ALA A 313 -5.21 15.95 -6.49
N ALA A 314 -5.82 16.82 -7.30
CA ALA A 314 -5.27 17.20 -8.61
C ALA A 314 -3.90 17.86 -8.51
N LEU A 315 -3.67 18.73 -7.52
CA LEU A 315 -2.36 19.34 -7.27
C LEU A 315 -1.31 18.32 -6.86
N ILE A 316 -1.65 17.39 -5.95
CA ILE A 316 -0.75 16.31 -5.52
C ILE A 316 -0.38 15.42 -6.72
N LEU A 317 -1.37 14.96 -7.49
CA LEU A 317 -1.16 14.12 -8.66
C LEU A 317 -0.32 14.81 -9.73
N ALA A 318 -0.66 16.07 -10.04
CA ALA A 318 0.09 16.86 -11.04
C ALA A 318 1.55 17.05 -10.62
N ALA A 319 1.80 17.35 -9.34
CA ALA A 319 3.15 17.49 -8.80
C ALA A 319 3.91 16.16 -8.84
N SER A 320 3.30 15.05 -8.44
CA SER A 320 3.89 13.71 -8.50
C SER A 320 4.25 13.28 -9.91
N LEU A 321 3.32 13.47 -10.87
CA LEU A 321 3.55 13.19 -12.28
C LEU A 321 4.65 14.06 -12.89
N PHE A 322 4.73 15.34 -12.50
CA PHE A 322 5.80 16.23 -12.94
C PHE A 322 7.17 15.76 -12.44
N ILE A 323 7.28 15.41 -11.16
CA ILE A 323 8.52 14.88 -10.57
C ILE A 323 8.94 13.62 -11.31
N MET A 324 8.04 12.68 -11.48
CA MET A 324 8.30 11.42 -12.18
C MET A 324 8.78 11.63 -13.62
N ARG A 325 8.10 12.49 -14.40
CA ARG A 325 8.52 12.82 -15.78
C ARG A 325 9.89 13.47 -15.83
N ASN A 326 10.22 14.29 -14.86
CA ASN A 326 11.51 14.96 -14.79
C ASN A 326 12.64 13.98 -14.47
N GLU A 327 12.39 12.96 -13.61
CA GLU A 327 13.32 11.86 -13.36
C GLU A 327 13.58 11.06 -14.63
N MET A 328 12.54 10.61 -15.33
CA MET A 328 12.65 9.83 -16.57
C MET A 328 13.43 10.57 -17.67
N ARG A 329 13.32 11.90 -17.74
CA ARG A 329 14.11 12.70 -18.71
C ARG A 329 15.58 12.69 -18.37
N ARG A 330 15.93 12.83 -17.09
CA ARG A 330 17.33 12.83 -16.62
C ARG A 330 18.04 11.49 -16.85
N GLU A 331 17.33 10.37 -16.69
CA GLU A 331 17.88 9.04 -16.97
C GLU A 331 18.16 8.80 -18.46
N ARG A 332 17.51 9.56 -19.35
CA ARG A 332 17.69 9.45 -20.81
C ARG A 332 18.74 10.38 -21.38
N GLU A 333 19.18 11.38 -20.65
CA GLU A 333 20.26 12.28 -21.06
C GLU A 333 21.60 11.65 -20.64
N PRO A 334 22.46 11.19 -21.59
CA PRO A 334 23.79 10.70 -21.24
C PRO A 334 24.59 11.80 -20.57
N ALA A 335 25.35 11.44 -19.53
CA ALA A 335 26.23 12.35 -18.80
C ALA A 335 27.38 12.88 -19.69
#